data_722fe4a9911d0a6f6411ce09d5f5ad1e
#
_entry.id   722fe4a9911d0a6f6411ce09d5f5ad1e
#
_cell.length_a   1.000
_cell.length_b   1.000
_cell.length_c   1.000
_cell.angle_alpha   90.00
_cell.angle_beta   90.00
_cell.angle_gamma   90.00
#
_symmetry.space_group_name_H-M   'P 1'
#
loop_
_entity.id
_entity.type
_entity.pdbx_description
1 polymer ?
#
loop_
_entity_poly.entity_id
_entity_poly.type
_entity_poly.pdbx_seq_one_letter_code
_entity_poly.pdbx_strand_id
1 'polypeptide(L)'
;QIVNKNFAKNVKNFINNRVFLFSSILILIFILVFDKYGPGIGAFPDSLNMSFRKPVDVSVAWLTVQPNFIAFTKGLRAIVYLYLLHPLDIYLTHVPWWYTMGAFVLISWVSVGVRFAIVCAVLLAFIGACDLWMESMITLSSVLVSVLICFIFGVPLGIAAAYSKRFDIFLRPILDAMQTLPVFCYLIPVLMFFGGNIVSAVIATVIYSIPPMVRLTTLGLSQVSVTVTEVSQSFGGTGFQTLRKIKLPMALPSLVMGFNQAVMMAFAMQVVTPLIGGKGLGRDVFGSLAKSDTGKGLAAGLGIVLLAIIMDRLSQAWTKNQRRALGLLFMLI
;
A
#
# COMPACT_ATOMS: atom_id res chain seq x y z
N GLN A 1 37.10 -0.16 -21.33
CA GLN A 1 37.23 -0.76 -22.68
C GLN A 1 37.28 -2.29 -22.67
N ILE A 2 37.79 -2.98 -21.61
CA ILE A 2 37.91 -4.45 -21.53
C ILE A 2 36.55 -5.10 -21.25
N VAL A 3 35.69 -4.50 -20.44
CA VAL A 3 34.37 -5.02 -20.11
C VAL A 3 33.42 -5.04 -21.33
N ASN A 4 33.55 -4.04 -22.21
CA ASN A 4 32.70 -3.93 -23.41
C ASN A 4 33.06 -4.96 -24.49
N LYS A 5 34.36 -5.39 -24.59
CA LYS A 5 34.79 -6.45 -25.51
C LYS A 5 34.28 -7.84 -25.10
N ASN A 6 34.27 -8.14 -23.80
CA ASN A 6 33.77 -9.44 -23.31
C ASN A 6 32.23 -9.56 -23.43
N PHE A 7 31.50 -8.47 -23.21
CA PHE A 7 30.05 -8.44 -23.42
C PHE A 7 29.68 -8.65 -24.90
N ALA A 8 30.35 -7.92 -25.80
CA ALA A 8 30.16 -8.08 -27.24
C ALA A 8 30.52 -9.50 -27.75
N LYS A 9 31.53 -10.11 -27.19
CA LYS A 9 31.93 -11.49 -27.52
C LYS A 9 30.93 -12.53 -27.03
N ASN A 10 30.38 -12.33 -25.82
CA ASN A 10 29.36 -13.22 -25.27
C ASN A 10 28.03 -13.11 -26.02
N VAL A 11 27.60 -11.90 -26.40
CA VAL A 11 26.43 -11.68 -27.24
C VAL A 11 26.62 -12.30 -28.62
N LYS A 12 27.79 -12.17 -29.23
CA LYS A 12 28.10 -12.79 -30.52
C LYS A 12 28.13 -14.31 -30.46
N ASN A 13 28.62 -14.90 -29.38
CA ASN A 13 28.59 -16.35 -29.13
C ASN A 13 27.15 -16.86 -28.88
N PHE A 14 26.34 -16.09 -28.23
CA PHE A 14 24.90 -16.41 -28.00
C PHE A 14 24.09 -16.41 -29.32
N ILE A 15 24.33 -15.41 -30.18
CA ILE A 15 23.67 -15.32 -31.50
C ILE A 15 24.19 -16.40 -32.46
N ASN A 16 25.45 -16.82 -32.31
CA ASN A 16 26.06 -17.85 -33.18
C ASN A 16 25.79 -19.29 -32.68
N ASN A 17 24.95 -19.45 -31.66
CA ASN A 17 24.62 -20.77 -31.13
C ASN A 17 23.65 -21.45 -32.11
N ARG A 18 24.19 -22.33 -32.97
CA ARG A 18 23.42 -23.09 -33.99
C ARG A 18 22.22 -23.82 -33.37
N VAL A 19 22.34 -24.22 -32.10
CA VAL A 19 21.22 -24.85 -31.36
C VAL A 19 20.07 -23.91 -31.15
N PHE A 20 20.34 -22.63 -30.83
CA PHE A 20 19.29 -21.61 -30.66
C PHE A 20 18.58 -21.29 -31.97
N LEU A 21 19.33 -21.16 -33.07
CA LEU A 21 18.77 -20.96 -34.40
C LEU A 21 17.95 -22.19 -34.86
N PHE A 22 18.47 -23.39 -34.62
CA PHE A 22 17.73 -24.63 -34.95
C PHE A 22 16.45 -24.77 -34.12
N SER A 23 16.51 -24.52 -32.82
CA SER A 23 15.31 -24.57 -31.96
C SER A 23 14.28 -23.50 -32.34
N SER A 24 14.70 -22.29 -32.69
CA SER A 24 13.79 -21.21 -33.13
C SER A 24 13.13 -21.54 -34.48
N ILE A 25 13.90 -22.11 -35.44
CA ILE A 25 13.35 -22.57 -36.72
C ILE A 25 12.39 -23.72 -36.49
N LEU A 26 12.71 -24.67 -35.62
CA LEU A 26 11.85 -25.82 -35.32
C LEU A 26 10.53 -25.40 -34.68
N ILE A 27 10.59 -24.43 -33.76
CA ILE A 27 9.42 -23.81 -33.12
C ILE A 27 8.58 -23.08 -34.20
N LEU A 28 9.22 -22.30 -35.08
CA LEU A 28 8.53 -21.59 -36.14
C LEU A 28 7.85 -22.55 -37.13
N ILE A 29 8.53 -23.62 -37.54
CA ILE A 29 7.95 -24.68 -38.41
C ILE A 29 6.80 -25.36 -37.68
N PHE A 30 6.95 -25.67 -36.39
CA PHE A 30 5.91 -26.25 -35.57
C PHE A 30 4.66 -25.34 -35.54
N ILE A 31 4.85 -24.05 -35.32
CA ILE A 31 3.76 -23.03 -35.30
C ILE A 31 3.08 -22.98 -36.67
N LEU A 32 3.84 -22.90 -37.78
CA LEU A 32 3.31 -22.81 -39.13
C LEU A 32 2.57 -24.09 -39.57
N VAL A 33 3.10 -25.27 -39.23
CA VAL A 33 2.45 -26.56 -39.51
C VAL A 33 1.17 -26.71 -38.68
N PHE A 34 1.24 -26.24 -37.42
CA PHE A 34 0.11 -26.29 -36.50
C PHE A 34 -1.01 -25.34 -36.92
N ASP A 35 -0.67 -24.13 -37.39
CA ASP A 35 -1.64 -23.17 -37.93
C ASP A 35 -2.35 -23.69 -39.18
N LYS A 36 -1.61 -24.37 -40.04
CA LYS A 36 -2.13 -24.87 -41.34
C LYS A 36 -2.93 -26.18 -41.22
N TYR A 37 -2.57 -27.08 -40.32
CA TYR A 37 -3.12 -28.42 -40.20
C TYR A 37 -3.88 -28.71 -38.90
N GLY A 38 -3.94 -27.75 -37.99
CA GLY A 38 -4.56 -27.88 -36.69
C GLY A 38 -5.76 -26.96 -36.41
N PRO A 39 -6.71 -26.75 -37.35
CA PRO A 39 -7.88 -25.94 -37.03
C PRO A 39 -8.71 -26.66 -35.95
N GLY A 40 -8.73 -26.09 -34.78
CA GLY A 40 -9.44 -26.61 -33.60
C GLY A 40 -8.56 -27.17 -32.47
N ILE A 41 -7.25 -27.37 -32.69
CA ILE A 41 -6.33 -27.79 -31.61
C ILE A 41 -5.78 -26.57 -30.81
N GLY A 42 -6.00 -25.33 -31.28
CA GLY A 42 -5.60 -24.10 -30.59
C GLY A 42 -6.45 -23.76 -29.36
N ALA A 43 -7.61 -24.36 -29.21
CA ALA A 43 -8.41 -24.23 -28.00
C ALA A 43 -7.93 -25.22 -26.92
N PHE A 44 -7.83 -24.78 -25.69
CA PHE A 44 -7.52 -25.67 -24.57
C PHE A 44 -8.60 -26.75 -24.47
N PRO A 45 -8.24 -28.06 -24.34
CA PRO A 45 -9.23 -29.15 -24.35
C PRO A 45 -10.27 -28.97 -23.24
N ASP A 46 -11.55 -29.04 -23.61
CA ASP A 46 -12.67 -28.89 -22.65
C ASP A 46 -12.63 -29.93 -21.52
N SER A 47 -12.07 -31.12 -21.80
CA SER A 47 -11.86 -32.18 -20.80
C SER A 47 -10.90 -31.79 -19.67
N LEU A 48 -10.00 -30.86 -19.92
CA LEU A 48 -9.04 -30.29 -18.92
C LEU A 48 -9.50 -28.97 -18.33
N ASN A 49 -10.66 -28.47 -18.73
CA ASN A 49 -11.20 -27.21 -18.30
C ASN A 49 -11.71 -27.31 -16.87
N MET A 50 -10.87 -26.98 -15.90
CA MET A 50 -11.25 -26.90 -14.49
C MET A 50 -12.08 -25.63 -14.26
N SER A 51 -13.38 -25.79 -14.04
CA SER A 51 -14.27 -24.68 -13.68
C SER A 51 -13.93 -24.15 -12.28
N PHE A 52 -12.93 -23.29 -12.17
CA PHE A 52 -12.56 -22.61 -10.93
C PHE A 52 -13.67 -21.68 -10.41
N ARG A 53 -14.50 -21.17 -11.32
CA ARG A 53 -15.58 -20.23 -11.00
C ARG A 53 -16.63 -20.84 -10.05
N LYS A 54 -17.13 -22.03 -10.35
CA LYS A 54 -18.21 -22.67 -9.57
C LYS A 54 -17.87 -22.87 -8.09
N PRO A 55 -16.71 -23.48 -7.71
CA PRO A 55 -16.37 -23.65 -6.29
C PRO A 55 -16.17 -22.31 -5.56
N VAL A 56 -15.64 -21.29 -6.24
CA VAL A 56 -15.51 -19.96 -5.65
C VAL A 56 -16.87 -19.31 -5.41
N ASP A 57 -17.76 -19.32 -6.41
CA ASP A 57 -19.11 -18.76 -6.31
C ASP A 57 -19.90 -19.43 -5.17
N VAL A 58 -19.85 -20.77 -5.07
CA VAL A 58 -20.51 -21.53 -4.00
C VAL A 58 -19.92 -21.17 -2.63
N SER A 59 -18.60 -21.09 -2.51
CA SER A 59 -17.94 -20.76 -1.24
C SER A 59 -18.29 -19.35 -0.76
N VAL A 60 -18.29 -18.38 -1.67
CA VAL A 60 -18.65 -17.00 -1.36
C VAL A 60 -20.14 -16.90 -1.01
N ALA A 61 -21.02 -17.54 -1.78
CA ALA A 61 -22.46 -17.57 -1.47
C ALA A 61 -22.73 -18.21 -0.11
N TRP A 62 -22.03 -19.28 0.23
CA TRP A 62 -22.15 -19.92 1.53
C TRP A 62 -21.71 -18.99 2.66
N LEU A 63 -20.56 -18.31 2.53
CA LEU A 63 -20.04 -17.37 3.52
C LEU A 63 -20.99 -16.18 3.74
N THR A 64 -21.53 -15.62 2.67
CA THR A 64 -22.40 -14.44 2.74
C THR A 64 -23.76 -14.69 3.41
N VAL A 65 -24.17 -15.96 3.56
CA VAL A 65 -25.42 -16.37 4.23
C VAL A 65 -25.17 -16.73 5.70
N GLN A 66 -23.93 -16.99 6.11
CA GLN A 66 -23.64 -17.41 7.49
C GLN A 66 -23.91 -16.28 8.49
N PRO A 67 -24.78 -16.49 9.52
CA PRO A 67 -25.13 -15.45 10.49
C PRO A 67 -23.90 -14.88 11.24
N ASN A 68 -22.95 -15.76 11.61
CA ASN A 68 -21.73 -15.37 12.31
C ASN A 68 -20.83 -14.50 11.43
N PHE A 69 -20.72 -14.83 10.13
CA PHE A 69 -19.94 -14.05 9.18
C PHE A 69 -20.59 -12.67 8.92
N ILE A 70 -21.91 -12.63 8.78
CA ILE A 70 -22.66 -11.37 8.63
C ILE A 70 -22.50 -10.50 9.89
N ALA A 71 -22.61 -11.09 11.09
CA ALA A 71 -22.41 -10.36 12.33
C ALA A 71 -20.98 -9.81 12.43
N PHE A 72 -19.97 -10.59 12.07
CA PHE A 72 -18.57 -10.18 12.02
C PHE A 72 -18.33 -9.00 11.05
N THR A 73 -18.80 -9.12 9.80
CA THR A 73 -18.60 -8.06 8.80
C THR A 73 -19.35 -6.78 9.14
N LYS A 74 -20.58 -6.89 9.68
CA LYS A 74 -21.35 -5.75 10.21
C LYS A 74 -20.65 -5.11 11.41
N GLY A 75 -20.16 -5.91 12.35
CA GLY A 75 -19.43 -5.44 13.53
C GLY A 75 -18.14 -4.71 13.14
N LEU A 76 -17.33 -5.32 12.28
CA LEU A 76 -16.09 -4.70 11.78
C LEU A 76 -16.39 -3.37 11.07
N ARG A 77 -17.42 -3.34 10.21
CA ARG A 77 -17.86 -2.13 9.53
C ARG A 77 -18.30 -1.06 10.52
N ALA A 78 -19.07 -1.43 11.55
CA ALA A 78 -19.52 -0.50 12.57
C ALA A 78 -18.35 0.08 13.37
N ILE A 79 -17.39 -0.75 13.76
CA ILE A 79 -16.18 -0.32 14.49
C ILE A 79 -15.37 0.66 13.65
N VAL A 80 -15.05 0.31 12.42
CA VAL A 80 -14.25 1.17 11.53
C VAL A 80 -14.97 2.48 11.25
N TYR A 81 -16.28 2.42 11.00
CA TYR A 81 -17.06 3.63 10.71
C TYR A 81 -17.20 4.52 11.94
N LEU A 82 -17.76 3.99 13.04
CA LEU A 82 -18.17 4.81 14.18
C LEU A 82 -16.97 5.33 14.99
N TYR A 83 -15.91 4.52 15.15
CA TYR A 83 -14.80 4.89 16.03
C TYR A 83 -13.59 5.48 15.31
N LEU A 84 -13.42 5.21 14.01
CA LEU A 84 -12.26 5.70 13.27
C LEU A 84 -12.63 6.72 12.19
N LEU A 85 -13.54 6.34 11.27
CA LEU A 85 -13.80 7.15 10.09
C LEU A 85 -14.69 8.34 10.39
N HIS A 86 -15.84 8.13 11.02
CA HIS A 86 -16.85 9.16 11.28
C HIS A 86 -16.32 10.32 12.14
N PRO A 87 -15.62 10.10 13.27
CA PRO A 87 -15.07 11.21 14.05
C PRO A 87 -14.07 12.05 13.28
N LEU A 88 -13.18 11.37 12.52
CA LEU A 88 -12.16 12.05 11.73
C LEU A 88 -12.75 12.80 10.52
N ASP A 89 -13.75 12.21 9.87
CA ASP A 89 -14.47 12.80 8.75
C ASP A 89 -15.22 14.06 9.19
N ILE A 90 -15.98 13.97 10.28
CA ILE A 90 -16.65 15.14 10.87
C ILE A 90 -15.63 16.22 11.23
N TYR A 91 -14.57 15.86 11.92
CA TYR A 91 -13.54 16.82 12.33
C TYR A 91 -12.95 17.55 11.13
N LEU A 92 -12.56 16.84 10.06
CA LEU A 92 -11.94 17.44 8.88
C LEU A 92 -12.90 18.20 7.98
N THR A 93 -14.19 17.80 7.93
CA THR A 93 -15.19 18.41 7.03
C THR A 93 -15.99 19.54 7.66
N HIS A 94 -16.25 19.52 8.99
CA HIS A 94 -17.06 20.53 9.66
C HIS A 94 -16.24 21.67 10.29
N VAL A 95 -14.95 21.43 10.55
CA VAL A 95 -14.07 22.48 11.04
C VAL A 95 -13.79 23.50 9.93
N PRO A 96 -13.75 24.83 10.23
CA PRO A 96 -13.45 25.83 9.23
C PRO A 96 -12.15 25.58 8.48
N TRP A 97 -12.14 25.77 7.17
CA TRP A 97 -11.00 25.50 6.31
C TRP A 97 -9.68 26.17 6.76
N TRP A 98 -9.76 27.38 7.28
CA TRP A 98 -8.59 28.13 7.77
C TRP A 98 -7.96 27.50 9.01
N TYR A 99 -8.75 26.81 9.85
CA TYR A 99 -8.24 26.09 11.02
C TYR A 99 -7.48 24.83 10.60
N THR A 100 -8.06 24.00 9.74
CA THR A 100 -7.39 22.80 9.21
C THR A 100 -6.15 23.16 8.42
N MET A 101 -6.21 24.18 7.55
CA MET A 101 -5.06 24.70 6.83
C MET A 101 -3.98 25.21 7.80
N GLY A 102 -4.36 26.01 8.82
CA GLY A 102 -3.45 26.50 9.85
C GLY A 102 -2.77 25.36 10.62
N ALA A 103 -3.52 24.32 11.00
CA ALA A 103 -2.97 23.15 11.67
C ALA A 103 -1.92 22.42 10.79
N PHE A 104 -2.20 22.19 9.51
CA PHE A 104 -1.25 21.58 8.57
C PHE A 104 0.01 22.44 8.38
N VAL A 105 -0.15 23.76 8.26
CA VAL A 105 0.97 24.69 8.13
C VAL A 105 1.83 24.70 9.41
N LEU A 106 1.22 24.72 10.59
CA LEU A 106 1.92 24.65 11.87
C LEU A 106 2.68 23.32 12.03
N ILE A 107 2.02 22.20 11.77
CA ILE A 107 2.66 20.87 11.81
C ILE A 107 3.83 20.83 10.82
N SER A 108 3.66 21.36 9.61
CA SER A 108 4.70 21.44 8.58
C SER A 108 5.88 22.30 9.02
N TRP A 109 5.60 23.42 9.67
CA TRP A 109 6.63 24.31 10.20
C TRP A 109 7.47 23.65 11.30
N VAL A 110 6.80 23.06 12.28
CA VAL A 110 7.49 22.41 13.40
C VAL A 110 8.27 21.16 12.95
N SER A 111 7.70 20.38 12.02
CA SER A 111 8.29 19.10 11.61
C SER A 111 9.36 19.21 10.53
N VAL A 112 9.14 20.04 9.51
CA VAL A 112 10.01 20.15 8.32
C VAL A 112 10.76 21.47 8.29
N GLY A 113 10.08 22.57 8.63
CA GLY A 113 10.61 23.93 8.64
C GLY A 113 9.77 24.91 7.82
N VAL A 114 10.10 26.22 7.96
CA VAL A 114 9.30 27.32 7.40
C VAL A 114 9.14 27.25 5.88
N ARG A 115 10.16 26.81 5.14
CA ARG A 115 10.10 26.72 3.69
C ARG A 115 9.00 25.75 3.23
N PHE A 116 8.91 24.59 3.87
CA PHE A 116 7.88 23.62 3.54
C PHE A 116 6.51 24.02 4.07
N ALA A 117 6.42 24.75 5.18
CA ALA A 117 5.17 25.31 5.68
C ALA A 117 4.53 26.27 4.65
N ILE A 118 5.34 27.12 3.99
CA ILE A 118 4.86 27.97 2.91
C ILE A 118 4.38 27.14 1.72
N VAL A 119 5.13 26.13 1.30
CA VAL A 119 4.72 25.22 0.22
C VAL A 119 3.41 24.52 0.58
N CYS A 120 3.28 24.00 1.80
CA CYS A 120 2.05 23.36 2.27
C CYS A 120 0.85 24.31 2.22
N ALA A 121 1.03 25.57 2.66
CA ALA A 121 -0.01 26.60 2.57
C ALA A 121 -0.44 26.87 1.12
N VAL A 122 0.51 26.99 0.19
CA VAL A 122 0.24 27.21 -1.24
C VAL A 122 -0.51 26.00 -1.85
N LEU A 123 -0.07 24.77 -1.55
CA LEU A 123 -0.71 23.56 -2.06
C LEU A 123 -2.15 23.41 -1.56
N LEU A 124 -2.37 23.66 -0.28
CA LEU A 124 -3.73 23.61 0.31
C LEU A 124 -4.61 24.74 -0.19
N ALA A 125 -4.07 25.97 -0.37
CA ALA A 125 -4.78 27.09 -0.95
C ALA A 125 -5.18 26.79 -2.41
N PHE A 126 -4.31 26.14 -3.19
CA PHE A 126 -4.62 25.70 -4.55
C PHE A 126 -5.79 24.71 -4.57
N ILE A 127 -5.79 23.71 -3.67
CA ILE A 127 -6.90 22.75 -3.53
C ILE A 127 -8.22 23.49 -3.22
N GLY A 128 -8.18 24.47 -2.30
CA GLY A 128 -9.34 25.28 -1.96
C GLY A 128 -9.81 26.14 -3.13
N ALA A 129 -8.89 26.75 -3.88
CA ALA A 129 -9.21 27.59 -5.05
C ALA A 129 -9.84 26.77 -6.21
N CYS A 130 -9.56 25.48 -6.28
CA CYS A 130 -10.18 24.57 -7.26
C CYS A 130 -11.55 24.00 -6.81
N ASP A 131 -12.12 24.50 -5.70
CA ASP A 131 -13.37 23.99 -5.11
C ASP A 131 -13.34 22.49 -4.74
N LEU A 132 -12.14 21.99 -4.41
CA LEU A 132 -11.90 20.57 -4.08
C LEU A 132 -11.67 20.34 -2.58
N TRP A 133 -11.90 21.37 -1.73
CA TRP A 133 -11.59 21.29 -0.30
C TRP A 133 -12.30 20.16 0.42
N MET A 134 -13.64 20.09 0.26
CA MET A 134 -14.45 19.09 0.94
C MET A 134 -14.06 17.66 0.54
N GLU A 135 -13.94 17.42 -0.78
CA GLU A 135 -13.56 16.10 -1.31
C GLU A 135 -12.13 15.71 -0.91
N SER A 136 -11.26 16.71 -0.75
CA SER A 136 -9.88 16.51 -0.24
C SER A 136 -9.88 16.08 1.22
N MET A 137 -10.70 16.67 2.06
CA MET A 137 -10.80 16.32 3.48
C MET A 137 -11.40 14.92 3.67
N ILE A 138 -12.40 14.54 2.88
CA ILE A 138 -12.95 13.18 2.86
C ILE A 138 -11.90 12.16 2.40
N THR A 139 -11.13 12.48 1.38
CA THR A 139 -10.01 11.63 0.91
C THR A 139 -8.97 11.46 2.00
N LEU A 140 -8.59 12.54 2.65
CA LEU A 140 -7.61 12.55 3.72
C LEU A 140 -8.07 11.73 4.92
N SER A 141 -9.35 11.84 5.33
CA SER A 141 -9.90 11.03 6.42
C SER A 141 -9.83 9.53 6.11
N SER A 142 -10.21 9.13 4.91
CA SER A 142 -10.16 7.73 4.45
C SER A 142 -8.72 7.19 4.42
N VAL A 143 -7.77 7.98 3.92
CA VAL A 143 -6.35 7.61 3.87
C VAL A 143 -5.75 7.49 5.26
N LEU A 144 -5.99 8.47 6.14
CA LEU A 144 -5.46 8.46 7.51
C LEU A 144 -5.96 7.25 8.29
N VAL A 145 -7.26 6.93 8.19
CA VAL A 145 -7.83 5.74 8.85
C VAL A 145 -7.22 4.46 8.26
N SER A 146 -7.09 4.36 6.95
CA SER A 146 -6.49 3.19 6.31
C SER A 146 -5.04 2.98 6.74
N VAL A 147 -4.23 4.04 6.77
CA VAL A 147 -2.82 3.99 7.18
C VAL A 147 -2.68 3.68 8.67
N LEU A 148 -3.57 4.22 9.51
CA LEU A 148 -3.62 3.90 10.94
C LEU A 148 -3.88 2.41 11.16
N ILE A 149 -4.84 1.82 10.43
CA ILE A 149 -5.13 0.39 10.48
C ILE A 149 -3.91 -0.42 9.97
N CYS A 150 -3.27 0.01 8.88
CA CYS A 150 -2.03 -0.60 8.38
C CYS A 150 -0.93 -0.59 9.43
N PHE A 151 -0.79 0.50 10.20
CA PHE A 151 0.18 0.59 11.28
C PHE A 151 -0.16 -0.36 12.43
N ILE A 152 -1.41 -0.34 12.91
CA ILE A 152 -1.89 -1.15 14.03
C ILE A 152 -1.72 -2.65 13.77
N PHE A 153 -1.99 -3.12 12.56
CA PHE A 153 -1.86 -4.54 12.19
C PHE A 153 -0.53 -4.88 11.54
N GLY A 154 0.00 -4.00 10.70
CA GLY A 154 1.22 -4.26 9.95
C GLY A 154 2.47 -4.32 10.82
N VAL A 155 2.60 -3.45 11.83
CA VAL A 155 3.75 -3.48 12.75
C VAL A 155 3.77 -4.76 13.58
N PRO A 156 2.68 -5.18 14.28
CA PRO A 156 2.69 -6.44 15.01
C PRO A 156 2.92 -7.67 14.13
N LEU A 157 2.34 -7.72 12.93
CA LEU A 157 2.59 -8.79 11.96
C LEU A 157 4.07 -8.82 11.53
N GLY A 158 4.66 -7.65 11.28
CA GLY A 158 6.08 -7.54 10.95
C GLY A 158 7.01 -7.94 12.10
N ILE A 159 6.64 -7.61 13.34
CA ILE A 159 7.36 -8.08 14.54
C ILE A 159 7.26 -9.59 14.64
N ALA A 160 6.07 -10.17 14.52
CA ALA A 160 5.88 -11.62 14.57
C ALA A 160 6.70 -12.36 13.50
N ALA A 161 6.74 -11.81 12.27
CA ALA A 161 7.55 -12.34 11.18
C ALA A 161 9.06 -12.25 11.47
N ALA A 162 9.53 -11.16 12.09
CA ALA A 162 10.94 -11.00 12.47
C ALA A 162 11.39 -11.99 13.56
N TYR A 163 10.49 -12.42 14.44
CA TYR A 163 10.80 -13.36 15.51
C TYR A 163 10.56 -14.83 15.13
N SER A 164 9.76 -15.12 14.12
CA SER A 164 9.41 -16.48 13.71
C SER A 164 9.68 -16.70 12.22
N LYS A 165 10.78 -17.40 11.92
CA LYS A 165 11.15 -17.76 10.54
C LYS A 165 10.04 -18.58 9.84
N ARG A 166 9.32 -19.43 10.57
CA ARG A 166 8.21 -20.22 10.02
C ARG A 166 7.05 -19.30 9.62
N PHE A 167 6.73 -18.34 10.49
CA PHE A 167 5.67 -17.36 10.21
C PHE A 167 6.06 -16.45 9.04
N ASP A 168 7.31 -15.99 8.95
CA ASP A 168 7.82 -15.20 7.85
C ASP A 168 7.70 -15.96 6.50
N ILE A 169 8.12 -17.22 6.45
CA ILE A 169 7.99 -18.06 5.24
C ILE A 169 6.54 -18.23 4.82
N PHE A 170 5.62 -18.40 5.78
CA PHE A 170 4.18 -18.50 5.49
C PHE A 170 3.58 -17.16 5.02
N LEU A 171 4.00 -16.05 5.61
CA LEU A 171 3.44 -14.74 5.35
C LEU A 171 3.90 -14.15 4.00
N ARG A 172 5.14 -14.42 3.59
CA ARG A 172 5.73 -13.88 2.35
C ARG A 172 4.88 -14.12 1.10
N PRO A 173 4.44 -15.35 0.77
CA PRO A 173 3.62 -15.58 -0.42
C PRO A 173 2.29 -14.82 -0.37
N ILE A 174 1.71 -14.64 0.81
CA ILE A 174 0.46 -13.87 1.00
C ILE A 174 0.71 -12.40 0.67
N LEU A 175 1.77 -11.82 1.24
CA LEU A 175 2.15 -10.44 0.95
C LEU A 175 2.55 -10.23 -0.51
N ASP A 176 3.21 -11.22 -1.14
CA ASP A 176 3.54 -11.21 -2.56
C ASP A 176 2.27 -11.21 -3.41
N ALA A 177 1.33 -12.10 -3.12
CA ALA A 177 0.04 -12.15 -3.79
C ALA A 177 -0.74 -10.83 -3.63
N MET A 178 -0.77 -10.25 -2.43
CA MET A 178 -1.43 -8.96 -2.19
C MET A 178 -0.84 -7.80 -3.00
N GLN A 179 0.45 -7.86 -3.38
CA GLN A 179 1.11 -6.82 -4.18
C GLN A 179 1.08 -7.08 -5.69
N THR A 180 0.99 -8.35 -6.10
CA THR A 180 1.01 -8.73 -7.52
C THR A 180 -0.38 -8.85 -8.12
N LEU A 181 -1.40 -9.14 -7.30
CA LEU A 181 -2.78 -9.19 -7.78
C LEU A 181 -3.22 -7.81 -8.28
N PRO A 182 -3.87 -7.74 -9.47
CA PRO A 182 -4.50 -6.52 -9.92
C PRO A 182 -5.46 -5.98 -8.87
N VAL A 183 -5.45 -4.66 -8.66
CA VAL A 183 -6.26 -3.98 -7.63
C VAL A 183 -7.73 -4.39 -7.68
N PHE A 184 -8.29 -4.55 -8.88
CA PHE A 184 -9.68 -4.94 -9.06
C PHE A 184 -10.03 -6.32 -8.49
N CYS A 185 -9.05 -7.25 -8.40
CA CYS A 185 -9.31 -8.60 -7.93
C CYS A 185 -9.74 -8.66 -6.47
N TYR A 186 -9.27 -7.75 -5.60
CA TYR A 186 -9.72 -7.72 -4.20
C TYR A 186 -10.85 -6.74 -3.93
N LEU A 187 -11.19 -5.85 -4.87
CA LEU A 187 -12.39 -5.05 -4.75
C LEU A 187 -13.66 -5.91 -4.75
N ILE A 188 -13.68 -6.97 -5.57
CA ILE A 188 -14.85 -7.85 -5.71
C ILE A 188 -15.18 -8.54 -4.37
N PRO A 189 -14.27 -9.28 -3.71
CA PRO A 189 -14.55 -9.88 -2.40
C PRO A 189 -14.93 -8.84 -1.33
N VAL A 190 -14.23 -7.70 -1.29
CA VAL A 190 -14.54 -6.64 -0.33
C VAL A 190 -15.95 -6.09 -0.55
N LEU A 191 -16.34 -5.86 -1.81
CA LEU A 191 -17.70 -5.41 -2.16
C LEU A 191 -18.75 -6.45 -1.75
N MET A 192 -18.49 -7.73 -1.99
CA MET A 192 -19.42 -8.83 -1.67
C MET A 192 -19.59 -9.01 -0.15
N PHE A 193 -18.51 -8.87 0.63
CA PHE A 193 -18.56 -9.13 2.06
C PHE A 193 -19.01 -7.91 2.88
N PHE A 194 -18.64 -6.71 2.46
CA PHE A 194 -18.90 -5.47 3.21
C PHE A 194 -19.92 -4.54 2.53
N GLY A 195 -20.33 -4.83 1.29
CA GLY A 195 -21.24 -3.98 0.51
C GLY A 195 -20.56 -2.74 -0.06
N GLY A 196 -21.26 -1.98 -0.89
CA GLY A 196 -20.77 -0.73 -1.51
C GLY A 196 -20.87 0.46 -0.57
N ASN A 197 -19.79 0.78 0.14
CA ASN A 197 -19.76 1.92 1.08
C ASN A 197 -18.32 2.37 1.36
N ILE A 198 -18.18 3.50 2.05
CA ILE A 198 -16.87 4.12 2.35
C ILE A 198 -15.98 3.21 3.22
N VAL A 199 -16.55 2.36 4.09
CA VAL A 199 -15.75 1.43 4.91
C VAL A 199 -15.15 0.33 4.06
N SER A 200 -15.89 -0.16 3.06
CA SER A 200 -15.35 -1.11 2.06
C SER A 200 -14.16 -0.52 1.32
N ALA A 201 -14.23 0.77 0.96
CA ALA A 201 -13.12 1.50 0.38
C ALA A 201 -11.89 1.55 1.30
N VAL A 202 -12.10 1.83 2.60
CA VAL A 202 -11.02 1.81 3.62
C VAL A 202 -10.42 0.41 3.74
N ILE A 203 -11.24 -0.65 3.84
CA ILE A 203 -10.77 -2.03 3.96
C ILE A 203 -9.93 -2.44 2.73
N ALA A 204 -10.41 -2.14 1.53
CA ALA A 204 -9.67 -2.41 0.30
C ALA A 204 -8.34 -1.66 0.26
N THR A 205 -8.33 -0.39 0.71
CA THR A 205 -7.12 0.42 0.84
C THR A 205 -6.14 -0.21 1.83
N VAL A 206 -6.62 -0.71 2.97
CA VAL A 206 -5.77 -1.41 3.97
C VAL A 206 -5.14 -2.66 3.35
N ILE A 207 -5.93 -3.51 2.68
CA ILE A 207 -5.43 -4.73 2.04
C ILE A 207 -4.30 -4.40 1.07
N TYR A 208 -4.46 -3.34 0.28
CA TYR A 208 -3.45 -2.90 -0.69
C TYR A 208 -2.20 -2.33 -0.05
N SER A 209 -2.35 -1.58 1.04
CA SER A 209 -1.28 -0.75 1.61
C SER A 209 -0.53 -1.40 2.78
N ILE A 210 -1.03 -2.51 3.36
CA ILE A 210 -0.40 -3.17 4.52
C ILE A 210 0.92 -3.91 4.20
N PRO A 211 1.15 -4.50 3.00
CA PRO A 211 2.33 -5.31 2.74
C PRO A 211 3.67 -4.57 2.96
N PRO A 212 3.89 -3.33 2.48
CA PRO A 212 5.15 -2.63 2.73
C PRO A 212 5.38 -2.36 4.22
N MET A 213 4.31 -2.09 4.99
CA MET A 213 4.42 -1.89 6.43
C MET A 213 4.95 -3.15 7.14
N VAL A 214 4.39 -4.31 6.81
CA VAL A 214 4.84 -5.60 7.37
C VAL A 214 6.27 -5.91 6.97
N ARG A 215 6.60 -5.81 5.67
CA ARG A 215 7.94 -6.15 5.14
C ARG A 215 9.04 -5.27 5.70
N LEU A 216 8.82 -3.96 5.74
CA LEU A 216 9.83 -3.02 6.22
C LEU A 216 9.97 -3.07 7.74
N THR A 217 8.92 -3.42 8.48
CA THR A 217 9.03 -3.73 9.91
C THR A 217 9.86 -4.98 10.14
N THR A 218 9.58 -6.06 9.40
CA THR A 218 10.35 -7.33 9.48
C THR A 218 11.83 -7.09 9.13
N LEU A 219 12.09 -6.38 8.04
CA LEU A 219 13.44 -6.06 7.58
C LEU A 219 14.20 -5.22 8.61
N GLY A 220 13.58 -4.15 9.11
CA GLY A 220 14.21 -3.25 10.08
C GLY A 220 14.60 -3.96 11.37
N LEU A 221 13.74 -4.85 11.86
CA LEU A 221 14.03 -5.65 13.06
C LEU A 221 15.10 -6.73 12.80
N SER A 222 15.12 -7.32 11.61
CA SER A 222 16.11 -8.35 11.22
C SER A 222 17.51 -7.77 11.01
N GLN A 223 17.63 -6.48 10.68
CA GLN A 223 18.90 -5.79 10.48
C GLN A 223 19.58 -5.35 11.79
N VAL A 224 18.87 -5.43 12.93
CA VAL A 224 19.47 -5.11 14.23
C VAL A 224 20.55 -6.14 14.56
N SER A 225 21.78 -5.67 14.86
CA SER A 225 22.92 -6.50 15.15
C SER A 225 22.65 -7.50 16.29
N VAL A 226 23.06 -8.75 16.07
CA VAL A 226 22.99 -9.81 17.06
C VAL A 226 23.76 -9.43 18.32
N THR A 227 24.95 -8.81 18.16
CA THR A 227 25.80 -8.34 19.26
C THR A 227 25.05 -7.42 20.22
N VAL A 228 24.28 -6.46 19.68
CA VAL A 228 23.47 -5.52 20.53
C VAL A 228 22.38 -6.28 21.31
N THR A 229 21.83 -7.33 20.71
CA THR A 229 20.82 -8.19 21.36
C THR A 229 21.46 -9.01 22.50
N GLU A 230 22.65 -9.59 22.25
CA GLU A 230 23.43 -10.34 23.25
C GLU A 230 23.86 -9.48 24.44
N VAL A 231 24.35 -8.26 24.17
CA VAL A 231 24.67 -7.28 25.21
C VAL A 231 23.45 -7.00 26.10
N SER A 232 22.28 -6.77 25.47
CA SER A 232 21.04 -6.57 26.25
C SER A 232 20.72 -7.75 27.16
N GLN A 233 20.90 -8.97 26.68
CA GLN A 233 20.67 -10.18 27.44
C GLN A 233 21.70 -10.35 28.58
N SER A 234 22.97 -10.03 28.33
CA SER A 234 24.03 -10.06 29.34
C SER A 234 23.76 -9.09 30.51
N PHE A 235 23.05 -7.99 30.26
CA PHE A 235 22.56 -7.07 31.30
C PHE A 235 21.21 -7.51 31.91
N GLY A 236 20.73 -8.71 31.67
CA GLY A 236 19.48 -9.24 32.21
C GLY A 236 18.22 -8.73 31.54
N GLY A 237 18.33 -8.14 30.33
CA GLY A 237 17.19 -7.66 29.57
C GLY A 237 16.27 -8.79 29.10
N THR A 238 14.97 -8.70 29.39
CA THR A 238 13.97 -9.64 28.85
C THR A 238 13.76 -9.42 27.36
N GLY A 239 13.23 -10.42 26.64
CA GLY A 239 12.96 -10.30 25.20
C GLY A 239 12.06 -9.11 24.84
N PHE A 240 11.05 -8.81 25.67
CA PHE A 240 10.17 -7.66 25.49
C PHE A 240 10.88 -6.33 25.75
N GLN A 241 11.75 -6.27 26.77
CA GLN A 241 12.56 -5.07 27.03
C GLN A 241 13.53 -4.80 25.88
N THR A 242 14.21 -5.84 25.38
CA THR A 242 15.09 -5.77 24.22
C THR A 242 14.35 -5.31 22.97
N LEU A 243 13.13 -5.83 22.73
CA LEU A 243 12.30 -5.38 21.61
C LEU A 243 11.96 -3.89 21.76
N ARG A 244 11.39 -3.49 22.90
CA ARG A 244 10.84 -2.14 23.08
C ARG A 244 11.92 -1.06 23.19
N LYS A 245 13.00 -1.34 23.93
CA LYS A 245 14.02 -0.34 24.27
C LYS A 245 15.19 -0.28 23.28
N ILE A 246 15.40 -1.35 22.50
CA ILE A 246 16.58 -1.46 21.63
C ILE A 246 16.14 -1.70 20.18
N LYS A 247 15.48 -2.85 19.89
CA LYS A 247 15.21 -3.24 18.49
C LYS A 247 14.25 -2.28 17.79
N LEU A 248 13.14 -1.89 18.41
CA LEU A 248 12.18 -0.96 17.81
C LEU A 248 12.78 0.43 17.55
N PRO A 249 13.50 1.06 18.48
CA PRO A 249 14.18 2.33 18.20
C PRO A 249 15.22 2.23 17.08
N MET A 250 15.99 1.14 17.02
CA MET A 250 16.97 0.92 15.96
C MET A 250 16.32 0.63 14.60
N ALA A 251 15.19 -0.07 14.59
CA ALA A 251 14.41 -0.37 13.38
C ALA A 251 13.52 0.80 12.91
N LEU A 252 13.39 1.87 13.70
CA LEU A 252 12.50 3.00 13.42
C LEU A 252 12.65 3.59 12.01
N PRO A 253 13.86 3.76 11.44
CA PRO A 253 14.02 4.27 10.08
C PRO A 253 13.31 3.39 9.02
N SER A 254 13.38 2.07 9.19
CA SER A 254 12.70 1.12 8.29
C SER A 254 11.20 1.11 8.51
N LEU A 255 10.74 1.24 9.76
CA LEU A 255 9.31 1.33 10.08
C LEU A 255 8.68 2.58 9.44
N VAL A 256 9.36 3.73 9.53
CA VAL A 256 8.86 4.96 8.91
C VAL A 256 8.88 4.88 7.39
N MET A 257 9.88 4.21 6.81
CA MET A 257 9.86 3.94 5.37
C MET A 257 8.65 3.08 4.99
N GLY A 258 8.30 2.06 5.80
CA GLY A 258 7.09 1.25 5.63
C GLY A 258 5.81 2.08 5.72
N PHE A 259 5.76 2.97 6.71
CA PHE A 259 4.64 3.90 6.87
C PHE A 259 4.48 4.82 5.66
N ASN A 260 5.56 5.42 5.16
CA ASN A 260 5.54 6.26 3.97
C ASN A 260 5.04 5.51 2.73
N GLN A 261 5.52 4.30 2.51
CA GLN A 261 5.05 3.49 1.39
C GLN A 261 3.57 3.14 1.53
N ALA A 262 3.10 2.82 2.74
CA ALA A 262 1.69 2.58 3.00
C ALA A 262 0.84 3.83 2.71
N VAL A 263 1.29 5.02 3.10
CA VAL A 263 0.62 6.30 2.78
C VAL A 263 0.51 6.50 1.28
N MET A 264 1.60 6.34 0.53
CA MET A 264 1.60 6.52 -0.92
C MET A 264 0.68 5.51 -1.63
N MET A 265 0.70 4.25 -1.21
CA MET A 265 -0.20 3.23 -1.73
C MET A 265 -1.66 3.51 -1.37
N ALA A 266 -1.93 4.02 -0.17
CA ALA A 266 -3.28 4.41 0.23
C ALA A 266 -3.84 5.54 -0.63
N PHE A 267 -3.04 6.56 -0.97
CA PHE A 267 -3.45 7.62 -1.92
C PHE A 267 -3.69 7.06 -3.33
N ALA A 268 -2.80 6.20 -3.83
CA ALA A 268 -3.00 5.57 -5.15
C ALA A 268 -4.31 4.78 -5.23
N MET A 269 -4.69 4.12 -4.13
CA MET A 269 -5.92 3.35 -4.06
C MET A 269 -7.19 4.22 -4.11
N GLN A 270 -7.13 5.49 -3.71
CA GLN A 270 -8.31 6.38 -3.69
C GLN A 270 -8.94 6.57 -5.07
N VAL A 271 -8.17 6.46 -6.15
CA VAL A 271 -8.69 6.58 -7.52
C VAL A 271 -9.61 5.41 -7.89
N VAL A 272 -9.39 4.25 -7.29
CA VAL A 272 -10.09 2.99 -7.62
C VAL A 272 -11.25 2.70 -6.66
N THR A 273 -11.16 3.17 -5.42
CA THR A 273 -12.19 2.95 -4.37
C THR A 273 -13.61 3.41 -4.71
N PRO A 274 -13.86 4.42 -5.58
CA PRO A 274 -15.22 4.79 -5.98
C PRO A 274 -16.05 3.65 -6.56
N LEU A 275 -15.42 2.67 -7.18
CA LEU A 275 -16.07 1.47 -7.71
C LEU A 275 -16.80 0.64 -6.64
N ILE A 276 -16.38 0.76 -5.39
CA ILE A 276 -16.96 0.04 -4.24
C ILE A 276 -17.58 0.99 -3.20
N GLY A 277 -17.91 2.21 -3.60
CA GLY A 277 -18.57 3.19 -2.76
C GLY A 277 -17.64 4.14 -2.00
N GLY A 278 -16.37 4.25 -2.41
CA GLY A 278 -15.44 5.28 -1.93
C GLY A 278 -15.94 6.68 -2.26
N LYS A 279 -15.59 7.64 -1.41
CA LYS A 279 -15.94 9.06 -1.54
C LYS A 279 -14.65 9.89 -1.69
N GLY A 280 -14.79 11.19 -1.86
CA GLY A 280 -13.69 12.13 -1.96
C GLY A 280 -13.19 12.33 -3.39
N LEU A 281 -11.99 12.86 -3.54
CA LEU A 281 -11.37 13.22 -4.83
C LEU A 281 -11.37 12.08 -5.85
N GLY A 282 -11.22 10.83 -5.40
CA GLY A 282 -11.28 9.67 -6.28
C GLY A 282 -12.61 9.56 -7.03
N ARG A 283 -13.74 9.89 -6.36
CA ARG A 283 -15.06 9.92 -7.01
C ARG A 283 -15.11 10.97 -8.11
N ASP A 284 -14.50 12.13 -7.89
CA ASP A 284 -14.45 13.19 -8.92
C ASP A 284 -13.59 12.76 -10.10
N VAL A 285 -12.44 12.13 -9.87
CA VAL A 285 -11.61 11.56 -10.95
C VAL A 285 -12.39 10.52 -11.75
N PHE A 286 -13.02 9.55 -11.07
CA PHE A 286 -13.77 8.49 -11.73
C PHE A 286 -15.02 9.01 -12.47
N GLY A 287 -15.76 9.92 -11.84
CA GLY A 287 -16.93 10.54 -12.43
C GLY A 287 -16.59 11.41 -13.64
N SER A 288 -15.46 12.10 -13.62
CA SER A 288 -14.94 12.89 -14.73
C SER A 288 -14.50 12.02 -15.91
N LEU A 289 -13.89 10.87 -15.62
CA LEU A 289 -13.54 9.89 -16.65
C LEU A 289 -14.80 9.39 -17.37
N ALA A 290 -15.85 9.07 -16.63
CA ALA A 290 -17.12 8.58 -17.20
C ALA A 290 -17.84 9.64 -18.05
N LYS A 291 -17.65 10.95 -17.74
CA LYS A 291 -18.27 12.07 -18.44
C LYS A 291 -17.35 12.74 -19.46
N SER A 292 -16.11 12.26 -19.61
CA SER A 292 -15.06 12.89 -20.43
C SER A 292 -14.77 14.35 -20.04
N ASP A 293 -14.96 14.68 -18.74
CA ASP A 293 -14.66 16.01 -18.18
C ASP A 293 -13.19 16.07 -17.77
N THR A 294 -12.34 16.44 -18.74
CA THR A 294 -10.88 16.47 -18.56
C THR A 294 -10.44 17.48 -17.50
N GLY A 295 -11.09 18.64 -17.44
CA GLY A 295 -10.72 19.71 -16.51
C GLY A 295 -10.92 19.30 -15.06
N LYS A 296 -12.12 18.82 -14.72
CA LYS A 296 -12.45 18.35 -13.36
C LYS A 296 -11.63 17.14 -12.98
N GLY A 297 -11.44 16.18 -13.90
CA GLY A 297 -10.66 14.98 -13.65
C GLY A 297 -9.19 15.27 -13.34
N LEU A 298 -8.57 16.18 -14.11
CA LEU A 298 -7.19 16.62 -13.90
C LEU A 298 -7.04 17.36 -12.56
N ALA A 299 -7.94 18.29 -12.25
CA ALA A 299 -7.92 19.03 -10.99
C ALA A 299 -8.03 18.11 -9.78
N ALA A 300 -8.99 17.16 -9.79
CA ALA A 300 -9.15 16.19 -8.73
C ALA A 300 -7.94 15.24 -8.60
N GLY A 301 -7.38 14.78 -9.72
CA GLY A 301 -6.15 13.99 -9.75
C GLY A 301 -4.95 14.74 -9.15
N LEU A 302 -4.77 16.00 -9.52
CA LEU A 302 -3.76 16.87 -8.90
C LEU A 302 -4.01 17.04 -7.41
N GLY A 303 -5.24 17.21 -6.96
CA GLY A 303 -5.60 17.28 -5.53
C GLY A 303 -5.09 16.06 -4.75
N ILE A 304 -5.27 14.85 -5.28
CA ILE A 304 -4.73 13.62 -4.66
C ILE A 304 -3.21 13.67 -4.55
N VAL A 305 -2.53 14.07 -5.64
CA VAL A 305 -1.05 14.16 -5.66
C VAL A 305 -0.54 15.20 -4.66
N LEU A 306 -1.18 16.36 -4.57
CA LEU A 306 -0.79 17.42 -3.65
C LEU A 306 -0.94 16.99 -2.19
N LEU A 307 -2.05 16.33 -1.83
CA LEU A 307 -2.24 15.73 -0.50
C LEU A 307 -1.19 14.65 -0.22
N ALA A 308 -0.90 13.79 -1.19
CA ALA A 308 0.12 12.76 -1.05
C ALA A 308 1.51 13.35 -0.77
N ILE A 309 1.89 14.43 -1.49
CA ILE A 309 3.15 15.15 -1.28
C ILE A 309 3.22 15.73 0.13
N ILE A 310 2.15 16.37 0.60
CA ILE A 310 2.10 16.95 1.95
C ILE A 310 2.30 15.84 2.99
N MET A 311 1.55 14.75 2.88
CA MET A 311 1.61 13.63 3.82
C MET A 311 2.96 12.89 3.79
N ASP A 312 3.53 12.69 2.61
CA ASP A 312 4.87 12.08 2.46
C ASP A 312 5.94 12.91 3.15
N ARG A 313 5.96 14.23 2.96
CA ARG A 313 6.95 15.10 3.59
C ARG A 313 6.79 15.19 5.09
N LEU A 314 5.57 15.24 5.60
CA LEU A 314 5.29 15.25 7.03
C LEU A 314 5.77 13.95 7.70
N SER A 315 5.48 12.81 7.09
CA SER A 315 5.88 11.50 7.63
C SER A 315 7.40 11.31 7.61
N GLN A 316 8.10 11.75 6.56
CA GLN A 316 9.56 11.71 6.49
C GLN A 316 10.25 12.63 7.52
N ALA A 317 9.68 13.78 7.78
CA ALA A 317 10.26 14.74 8.73
C ALA A 317 10.27 14.20 10.16
N TRP A 318 9.25 13.43 10.53
CA TRP A 318 9.17 12.80 11.84
C TRP A 318 10.39 11.90 12.12
N THR A 319 10.87 11.19 11.11
CA THR A 319 12.08 10.35 11.20
C THR A 319 13.35 11.16 11.44
N LYS A 320 13.50 12.30 10.74
CA LYS A 320 14.70 13.13 10.87
C LYS A 320 14.79 13.78 12.28
N ASN A 321 13.66 14.21 12.82
CA ASN A 321 13.61 14.80 14.14
C ASN A 321 13.91 13.79 15.25
N GLN A 322 13.42 12.56 15.14
CA GLN A 322 13.76 11.51 16.12
C GLN A 322 15.23 11.09 16.05
N ARG A 323 15.86 11.05 14.87
CA ARG A 323 17.30 10.80 14.75
C ARG A 323 18.12 11.91 15.42
N ARG A 324 17.69 13.17 15.32
CA ARG A 324 18.33 14.30 16.02
C ARG A 324 18.17 14.19 17.53
N ALA A 325 16.98 13.85 18.02
CA ALA A 325 16.72 13.68 19.45
C ALA A 325 17.51 12.50 20.03
N LEU A 326 17.57 11.35 19.34
CA LEU A 326 18.39 10.21 19.73
C LEU A 326 19.88 10.54 19.68
N GLY A 327 20.37 11.23 18.64
CA GLY A 327 21.77 11.68 18.55
C GLY A 327 22.17 12.63 19.66
N LEU A 328 21.29 13.56 20.07
CA LEU A 328 21.52 14.45 21.20
C LEU A 328 21.53 13.70 22.54
N LEU A 329 20.67 12.70 22.72
CA LEU A 329 20.67 11.82 23.89
C LEU A 329 21.97 10.99 24.00
N PHE A 330 22.50 10.51 22.87
CA PHE A 330 23.78 9.79 22.82
C PHE A 330 25.01 10.72 23.00
N MET A 331 24.89 12.02 22.76
CA MET A 331 25.95 13.00 23.06
C MET A 331 25.93 13.47 24.51
N LEU A 332 24.83 13.24 25.25
CA LEU A 332 24.66 13.65 26.66
C LEU A 332 24.92 12.50 27.66
N ILE A 333 25.16 11.27 27.17
CA ILE A 333 25.59 10.08 27.92
C ILE A 333 27.06 9.80 27.61
#